data_4dde6e639b663196baf172f03be4473b
#
_entry.id   4dde6e639b663196baf172f03be4473b
#
_cell.length_a   1.000
_cell.length_b   1.000
_cell.length_c   1.000
_cell.angle_alpha   90.00
_cell.angle_beta   90.00
_cell.angle_gamma   90.00
#
_symmetry.space_group_name_H-M   'P 1'
#
loop_
_entity.id
_entity.type
_entity.pdbx_description
1 polymer ?
#
loop_
_entity_poly.entity_id
_entity_poly.type
_entity_poly.pdbx_seq_one_letter_code
_entity_poly.pdbx_strand_id
1 'polypeptide(L)'
;MHDKKVEEEILSLFNNEKTKKEGFTLLVNHFKKSIYFQIRRIVISHENTDDVVQEVFIKCWNKLNTFNGKSKLSTWIYRVAYNEAIQWIRKNKKEHHLNISEIQTEKQPTNNIFHKDAEEISILLEKAVLQLPEKQKITFQLKYFEDLTYKEIQLITGGSIGGLKANYHYAVTKIEKILSRD
;
A
#
# COMPACT_ATOMS: atom_id res chain seq x y z
N MET A 1 9.73 12.71 -12.17
CA MET A 1 10.19 14.14 -12.06
C MET A 1 9.08 15.03 -11.49
N HIS A 2 7.82 14.79 -11.83
CA HIS A 2 6.66 15.56 -11.33
C HIS A 2 6.44 15.39 -9.82
N ASP A 3 6.48 14.17 -9.31
CA ASP A 3 6.24 13.88 -7.89
C ASP A 3 7.23 14.57 -6.94
N LYS A 4 8.52 14.67 -7.32
CA LYS A 4 9.52 15.32 -6.49
C LYS A 4 9.21 16.81 -6.26
N LYS A 5 8.73 17.51 -7.30
CA LYS A 5 8.34 18.93 -7.19
C LYS A 5 7.14 19.11 -6.25
N VAL A 6 6.16 18.22 -6.35
CA VAL A 6 4.98 18.26 -5.47
C VAL A 6 5.37 17.97 -4.02
N GLU A 7 6.24 16.99 -3.77
CA GLU A 7 6.75 16.72 -2.41
C GLU A 7 7.50 17.94 -1.82
N GLU A 8 8.33 18.61 -2.61
CA GLU A 8 9.05 19.82 -2.19
C GLU A 8 8.08 20.97 -1.89
N GLU A 9 7.03 21.16 -2.71
CA GLU A 9 5.99 22.15 -2.49
C GLU A 9 5.19 21.87 -1.21
N ILE A 10 4.75 20.63 -0.99
CA ILE A 10 4.08 20.19 0.24
C ILE A 10 4.90 20.57 1.46
N LEU A 11 6.19 20.22 1.47
CA LEU A 11 7.08 20.50 2.61
C LEU A 11 7.29 22.00 2.81
N SER A 12 7.46 22.76 1.72
CA SER A 12 7.61 24.21 1.79
C SER A 12 6.39 24.90 2.41
N LEU A 13 5.18 24.54 1.94
CA LEU A 13 3.94 25.07 2.46
C LEU A 13 3.68 24.65 3.91
N PHE A 14 3.94 23.37 4.24
CA PHE A 14 3.67 22.82 5.58
C PHE A 14 4.58 23.41 6.65
N ASN A 15 5.82 23.74 6.32
CA ASN A 15 6.78 24.33 7.25
C ASN A 15 6.52 25.82 7.57
N ASN A 16 5.61 26.47 6.86
CA ASN A 16 5.19 27.84 7.12
C ASN A 16 3.83 27.85 7.80
N GLU A 17 3.74 28.39 9.02
CA GLU A 17 2.53 28.39 9.83
C GLU A 17 1.31 29.03 9.12
N LYS A 18 1.52 30.01 8.23
CA LYS A 18 0.43 30.68 7.48
C LYS A 18 -0.15 29.77 6.38
N THR A 19 0.66 28.90 5.78
CA THR A 19 0.29 28.02 4.65
C THR A 19 0.25 26.54 5.03
N LYS A 20 0.45 26.21 6.29
CA LYS A 20 0.51 24.83 6.78
C LYS A 20 -0.71 23.99 6.41
N LYS A 21 -1.90 24.59 6.53
CA LYS A 21 -3.16 23.90 6.13
C LYS A 21 -3.22 23.62 4.64
N GLU A 22 -2.74 24.56 3.83
CA GLU A 22 -2.67 24.39 2.36
C GLU A 22 -1.72 23.27 1.98
N GLY A 23 -0.51 23.26 2.58
CA GLY A 23 0.47 22.19 2.39
C GLY A 23 -0.07 20.82 2.78
N PHE A 24 -0.83 20.74 3.88
CA PHE A 24 -1.47 19.49 4.29
C PHE A 24 -2.60 19.07 3.34
N THR A 25 -3.41 20.01 2.88
CA THR A 25 -4.46 19.74 1.90
C THR A 25 -3.85 19.19 0.61
N LEU A 26 -2.76 19.78 0.15
CA LEU A 26 -2.02 19.29 -1.03
C LEU A 26 -1.49 17.86 -0.80
N LEU A 27 -0.91 17.58 0.38
CA LEU A 27 -0.45 16.25 0.78
C LEU A 27 -1.60 15.23 0.72
N VAL A 28 -2.73 15.52 1.34
CA VAL A 28 -3.89 14.62 1.35
C VAL A 28 -4.38 14.37 -0.07
N ASN A 29 -4.55 15.41 -0.88
CA ASN A 29 -5.02 15.28 -2.26
C ASN A 29 -4.07 14.46 -3.12
N HIS A 30 -2.77 14.60 -2.93
CA HIS A 30 -1.75 13.87 -3.69
C HIS A 30 -1.68 12.39 -3.29
N PHE A 31 -1.73 12.08 -2.00
CA PHE A 31 -1.47 10.73 -1.50
C PHE A 31 -2.72 9.92 -1.15
N LYS A 32 -3.91 10.52 -1.03
CA LYS A 32 -5.11 9.81 -0.54
C LYS A 32 -5.42 8.52 -1.31
N LYS A 33 -5.30 8.55 -2.63
CA LYS A 33 -5.61 7.39 -3.49
C LYS A 33 -4.63 6.24 -3.29
N SER A 34 -3.32 6.51 -3.35
CA SER A 34 -2.28 5.50 -3.17
C SER A 34 -2.30 4.92 -1.75
N ILE A 35 -2.45 5.76 -0.72
CA ILE A 35 -2.56 5.33 0.68
C ILE A 35 -3.81 4.47 0.90
N TYR A 36 -4.96 4.88 0.34
CA TYR A 36 -6.18 4.08 0.43
C TYR A 36 -5.97 2.67 -0.14
N PHE A 37 -5.45 2.55 -1.36
CA PHE A 37 -5.22 1.24 -1.97
C PHE A 37 -4.15 0.43 -1.26
N GLN A 38 -3.06 1.06 -0.78
CA GLN A 38 -2.06 0.36 0.03
C GLN A 38 -2.70 -0.27 1.28
N ILE A 39 -3.48 0.50 2.03
CA ILE A 39 -4.14 0.04 3.26
C ILE A 39 -5.22 -0.99 2.92
N ARG A 40 -6.04 -0.75 1.89
CA ARG A 40 -7.12 -1.64 1.46
C ARG A 40 -6.64 -3.06 1.15
N ARG A 41 -5.48 -3.19 0.52
CA ARG A 41 -4.85 -4.48 0.22
C ARG A 41 -4.30 -5.19 1.46
N ILE A 42 -4.09 -4.47 2.56
CA ILE A 42 -3.60 -5.02 3.83
C ILE A 42 -4.77 -5.33 4.77
N VAL A 43 -5.69 -4.38 4.95
CA VAL A 43 -6.82 -4.44 5.90
C VAL A 43 -8.03 -5.20 5.33
N ILE A 44 -8.23 -5.16 4.01
CA ILE A 44 -9.24 -5.89 3.23
C ILE A 44 -10.66 -5.31 3.33
N SER A 45 -11.18 -4.95 4.50
CA SER A 45 -12.48 -4.32 4.68
C SER A 45 -12.50 -2.85 4.24
N HIS A 46 -13.56 -2.40 3.54
CA HIS A 46 -13.70 -1.00 3.13
C HIS A 46 -13.84 -0.05 4.32
N GLU A 47 -14.75 -0.35 5.23
CA GLU A 47 -15.03 0.45 6.42
C GLU A 47 -13.78 0.63 7.28
N ASN A 48 -13.11 -0.48 7.58
CA ASN A 48 -11.87 -0.45 8.36
C ASN A 48 -10.71 0.24 7.61
N THR A 49 -10.71 0.22 6.28
CA THR A 49 -9.71 0.94 5.48
C THR A 49 -9.86 2.45 5.65
N ASP A 50 -11.07 2.97 5.61
CA ASP A 50 -11.33 4.40 5.76
C ASP A 50 -10.88 4.91 7.13
N ASP A 51 -11.15 4.15 8.19
CA ASP A 51 -10.68 4.46 9.55
C ASP A 51 -9.15 4.50 9.63
N VAL A 52 -8.48 3.49 9.09
CA VAL A 52 -7.01 3.45 9.10
C VAL A 52 -6.42 4.57 8.25
N VAL A 53 -7.03 4.93 7.11
CA VAL A 53 -6.59 6.07 6.28
C VAL A 53 -6.69 7.39 7.04
N GLN A 54 -7.77 7.60 7.79
CA GLN A 54 -7.93 8.79 8.64
C GLN A 54 -6.83 8.87 9.70
N GLU A 55 -6.56 7.77 10.40
CA GLU A 55 -5.48 7.70 11.39
C GLU A 55 -4.09 8.00 10.78
N VAL A 56 -3.84 7.53 9.56
CA VAL A 56 -2.60 7.85 8.83
C VAL A 56 -2.47 9.35 8.61
N PHE A 57 -3.51 10.02 8.11
CA PHE A 57 -3.43 11.46 7.86
C PHE A 57 -3.39 12.30 9.15
N ILE A 58 -4.06 11.87 10.21
CA ILE A 58 -3.91 12.49 11.55
C ILE A 58 -2.44 12.38 12.01
N LYS A 59 -1.82 11.21 11.85
CA LYS A 59 -0.40 11.03 12.20
C LYS A 59 0.54 11.83 11.30
N CYS A 60 0.22 11.94 10.02
CA CYS A 60 0.97 12.81 9.11
C CYS A 60 0.90 14.27 9.58
N TRP A 61 -0.29 14.79 9.88
CA TRP A 61 -0.45 16.15 10.41
C TRP A 61 0.41 16.41 11.65
N ASN A 62 0.38 15.48 12.60
CA ASN A 62 1.07 15.63 13.87
C ASN A 62 2.60 15.44 13.79
N LYS A 63 3.09 14.67 12.78
CA LYS A 63 4.49 14.24 12.73
C LYS A 63 5.28 14.74 11.52
N LEU A 64 4.65 15.39 10.55
CA LEU A 64 5.33 15.84 9.34
C LEU A 64 6.46 16.86 9.65
N ASN A 65 6.31 17.66 10.70
CA ASN A 65 7.37 18.55 11.18
C ASN A 65 8.63 17.81 11.67
N THR A 66 8.54 16.50 11.95
CA THR A 66 9.69 15.67 12.34
C THR A 66 10.37 14.99 11.14
N PHE A 67 9.82 15.18 9.94
CA PHE A 67 10.42 14.65 8.71
C PHE A 67 11.75 15.33 8.44
N ASN A 68 12.82 14.54 8.40
CA ASN A 68 14.21 15.05 8.33
C ASN A 68 14.85 14.95 6.94
N GLY A 69 14.09 14.62 5.90
CA GLY A 69 14.58 14.53 4.52
C GLY A 69 15.52 13.36 4.21
N LYS A 70 15.72 12.40 5.14
CA LYS A 70 16.58 11.22 4.90
C LYS A 70 16.01 10.21 3.89
N SER A 71 14.76 10.38 3.51
CA SER A 71 14.06 9.62 2.48
C SER A 71 13.18 10.55 1.66
N LYS A 72 12.52 10.04 0.60
CA LYS A 72 11.43 10.77 -0.06
C LYS A 72 10.27 10.93 0.93
N LEU A 73 9.47 11.98 0.75
CA LEU A 73 8.24 12.18 1.53
C LEU A 73 7.26 11.02 1.32
N SER A 74 7.09 10.58 0.09
CA SER A 74 6.27 9.38 -0.25
C SER A 74 6.70 8.15 0.54
N THR A 75 8.01 7.85 0.61
CA THR A 75 8.51 6.70 1.39
C THR A 75 8.17 6.83 2.87
N TRP A 76 8.26 8.04 3.42
CA TRP A 76 7.92 8.30 4.81
C TRP A 76 6.42 8.11 5.06
N ILE A 77 5.55 8.63 4.18
CA ILE A 77 4.09 8.48 4.29
C ILE A 77 3.69 7.01 4.15
N TYR A 78 4.24 6.28 3.17
CA TYR A 78 3.98 4.84 3.00
C TYR A 78 4.41 4.02 4.22
N ARG A 79 5.49 4.42 4.90
CA ARG A 79 5.89 3.80 6.17
C ARG A 79 4.88 4.07 7.28
N VAL A 80 4.33 5.27 7.37
CA VAL A 80 3.25 5.59 8.34
C VAL A 80 2.05 4.71 8.04
N ALA A 81 1.60 4.65 6.79
CA ALA A 81 0.45 3.85 6.36
C ALA A 81 0.63 2.35 6.65
N TYR A 82 1.81 1.80 6.31
CA TYR A 82 2.15 0.41 6.60
C TYR A 82 2.07 0.11 8.11
N ASN A 83 2.66 0.96 8.92
CA ASN A 83 2.68 0.76 10.37
C ASN A 83 1.26 0.80 10.96
N GLU A 84 0.39 1.70 10.50
CA GLU A 84 -1.00 1.77 10.95
C GLU A 84 -1.79 0.53 10.54
N ALA A 85 -1.67 0.10 9.28
CA ALA A 85 -2.32 -1.10 8.80
C ALA A 85 -1.90 -2.35 9.59
N ILE A 86 -0.60 -2.51 9.87
CA ILE A 86 -0.10 -3.63 10.69
C ILE A 86 -0.56 -3.54 12.14
N GLN A 87 -0.62 -2.33 12.72
CA GLN A 87 -1.17 -2.16 14.08
C GLN A 87 -2.65 -2.53 14.13
N TRP A 88 -3.43 -2.12 13.11
CA TRP A 88 -4.83 -2.49 13.00
C TRP A 88 -5.02 -4.00 12.94
N ILE A 89 -4.27 -4.72 12.07
CA ILE A 89 -4.32 -6.19 11.98
C ILE A 89 -4.00 -6.83 13.34
N ARG A 90 -2.99 -6.34 14.06
CA ARG A 90 -2.62 -6.89 15.37
C ARG A 90 -3.74 -6.74 16.41
N LYS A 91 -4.47 -5.62 16.37
CA LYS A 91 -5.61 -5.37 17.27
C LYS A 91 -6.83 -6.19 16.89
N ASN A 92 -7.10 -6.40 15.60
CA ASN A 92 -8.34 -6.94 15.05
C ASN A 92 -8.12 -8.29 14.34
N LYS A 93 -7.25 -9.16 14.89
CA LYS A 93 -6.88 -10.43 14.25
C LYS A 93 -8.06 -11.31 13.84
N LYS A 94 -9.08 -11.44 14.69
CA LYS A 94 -10.25 -12.30 14.41
C LYS A 94 -11.03 -11.79 13.20
N GLU A 95 -11.33 -10.51 13.17
CA GLU A 95 -12.07 -9.85 12.08
C GLU A 95 -11.28 -9.92 10.76
N HIS A 96 -9.98 -9.65 10.81
CA HIS A 96 -9.12 -9.74 9.64
C HIS A 96 -9.08 -11.15 9.03
N HIS A 97 -9.06 -12.21 9.85
CA HIS A 97 -9.14 -13.59 9.38
C HIS A 97 -10.48 -13.93 8.74
N LEU A 98 -11.59 -13.44 9.28
CA LEU A 98 -12.92 -13.62 8.68
C LEU A 98 -13.01 -12.95 7.31
N ASN A 99 -12.57 -11.71 7.19
CA ASN A 99 -12.56 -10.96 5.93
C ASN A 99 -11.72 -11.67 4.84
N ILE A 100 -10.58 -12.27 5.20
CA ILE A 100 -9.77 -13.06 4.26
C ILE A 100 -10.51 -14.32 3.81
N SER A 101 -11.16 -15.04 4.73
CA SER A 101 -11.86 -16.29 4.40
C SER A 101 -13.06 -16.05 3.48
N GLU A 102 -13.80 -14.96 3.67
CA GLU A 102 -14.91 -14.56 2.80
C GLU A 102 -14.46 -14.32 1.36
N ILE A 103 -13.35 -13.57 1.15
CA ILE A 103 -12.82 -13.32 -0.20
C ILE A 103 -12.31 -14.59 -0.86
N GLN A 104 -11.73 -15.52 -0.11
CA GLN A 104 -11.23 -16.78 -0.65
C GLN A 104 -12.35 -17.76 -1.05
N THR A 105 -13.54 -17.61 -0.46
CA THR A 105 -14.72 -18.44 -0.77
C THR A 105 -15.55 -17.92 -1.94
N GLU A 106 -15.38 -16.66 -2.37
CA GLU A 106 -16.00 -16.18 -3.60
C GLU A 106 -15.47 -16.97 -4.81
N LYS A 107 -16.40 -17.68 -5.48
CA LYS A 107 -16.10 -18.49 -6.68
C LYS A 107 -15.37 -17.64 -7.71
N GLN A 108 -14.22 -18.14 -8.19
CA GLN A 108 -13.49 -17.53 -9.27
C GLN A 108 -14.37 -17.49 -10.53
N PRO A 109 -14.39 -16.41 -11.29
CA PRO A 109 -15.02 -16.40 -12.60
C PRO A 109 -14.23 -17.37 -13.50
N THR A 110 -14.89 -18.46 -13.90
CA THR A 110 -14.38 -19.40 -14.90
C THR A 110 -14.51 -18.76 -16.26
N ASN A 111 -13.44 -18.20 -16.81
CA ASN A 111 -13.35 -17.98 -18.27
C ASN A 111 -11.92 -17.62 -18.72
N ASN A 112 -11.58 -18.03 -19.93
CA ASN A 112 -10.28 -17.92 -20.60
C ASN A 112 -9.68 -16.50 -20.57
N ILE A 113 -8.43 -16.37 -20.10
CA ILE A 113 -7.68 -15.12 -19.99
C ILE A 113 -7.50 -14.39 -21.34
N PHE A 114 -7.58 -15.10 -22.46
CA PHE A 114 -7.31 -14.53 -23.78
C PHE A 114 -8.37 -13.53 -24.32
N HIS A 115 -9.51 -13.34 -23.61
CA HIS A 115 -10.58 -12.44 -24.01
C HIS A 115 -11.07 -11.53 -22.84
N LYS A 116 -10.26 -11.39 -21.77
CA LYS A 116 -10.65 -10.58 -20.61
C LYS A 116 -10.27 -9.12 -20.83
N ASP A 117 -11.21 -8.21 -20.56
CA ASP A 117 -10.95 -6.78 -20.54
C ASP A 117 -9.91 -6.42 -19.45
N ALA A 118 -9.22 -5.30 -19.62
CA ALA A 118 -8.17 -4.84 -18.68
C ALA A 118 -8.66 -4.76 -17.23
N GLU A 119 -9.96 -4.49 -17.03
CA GLU A 119 -10.59 -4.44 -15.72
C GLU A 119 -10.71 -5.84 -15.08
N GLU A 120 -11.08 -6.86 -15.85
CA GLU A 120 -11.13 -8.25 -15.37
C GLU A 120 -9.75 -8.77 -14.99
N ILE A 121 -8.73 -8.45 -15.78
CA ILE A 121 -7.33 -8.81 -15.48
C ILE A 121 -6.87 -8.16 -14.18
N SER A 122 -7.24 -6.88 -13.95
CA SER A 122 -6.93 -6.17 -12.71
C SER A 122 -7.56 -6.84 -11.48
N ILE A 123 -8.82 -7.24 -11.57
CA ILE A 123 -9.56 -7.95 -10.50
C ILE A 123 -8.89 -9.30 -10.21
N LEU A 124 -8.53 -10.06 -11.24
CA LEU A 124 -7.85 -11.35 -11.06
C LEU A 124 -6.48 -11.20 -10.40
N LEU A 125 -5.70 -10.19 -10.80
CA LEU A 125 -4.43 -9.88 -10.17
C LEU A 125 -4.62 -9.55 -8.69
N GLU A 126 -5.60 -8.72 -8.33
CA GLU A 126 -5.90 -8.39 -6.93
C GLU A 126 -6.28 -9.64 -6.13
N LYS A 127 -7.13 -10.51 -6.67
CA LYS A 127 -7.49 -11.79 -6.04
C LYS A 127 -6.27 -12.71 -5.87
N ALA A 128 -5.38 -12.79 -6.86
CA ALA A 128 -4.14 -13.57 -6.77
C ALA A 128 -3.20 -13.00 -5.70
N VAL A 129 -3.08 -11.67 -5.60
CA VAL A 129 -2.25 -10.99 -4.58
C VAL A 129 -2.76 -11.27 -3.17
N LEU A 130 -4.09 -11.32 -2.97
CA LEU A 130 -4.68 -11.64 -1.66
C LEU A 130 -4.34 -13.05 -1.17
N GLN A 131 -4.06 -14.00 -2.07
CA GLN A 131 -3.66 -15.38 -1.75
C GLN A 131 -2.17 -15.52 -1.39
N LEU A 132 -1.38 -14.46 -1.49
CA LEU A 132 0.04 -14.49 -1.14
C LEU A 132 0.25 -14.51 0.39
N PRO A 133 1.32 -15.16 0.87
CA PRO A 133 1.78 -14.97 2.23
C PRO A 133 2.07 -13.50 2.52
N GLU A 134 1.80 -13.03 3.74
CA GLU A 134 1.83 -11.61 4.12
C GLU A 134 3.09 -10.87 3.66
N LYS A 135 4.29 -11.43 3.92
CA LYS A 135 5.57 -10.80 3.51
C LYS A 135 5.73 -10.68 1.99
N GLN A 136 5.27 -11.69 1.25
CA GLN A 136 5.29 -11.66 -0.21
C GLN A 136 4.30 -10.65 -0.76
N LYS A 137 3.07 -10.64 -0.22
CA LYS A 137 2.01 -9.69 -0.55
C LYS A 137 2.48 -8.25 -0.39
N ILE A 138 2.96 -7.89 0.79
CA ILE A 138 3.43 -6.53 1.10
C ILE A 138 4.58 -6.13 0.18
N THR A 139 5.57 -7.01 -0.02
CA THR A 139 6.71 -6.72 -0.90
C THR A 139 6.26 -6.52 -2.35
N PHE A 140 5.34 -7.37 -2.84
CA PHE A 140 4.77 -7.24 -4.18
C PHE A 140 4.01 -5.92 -4.34
N GLN A 141 3.16 -5.58 -3.39
CA GLN A 141 2.36 -4.35 -3.43
C GLN A 141 3.23 -3.11 -3.52
N LEU A 142 4.22 -2.97 -2.62
CA LEU A 142 5.11 -1.83 -2.59
C LEU A 142 6.01 -1.74 -3.84
N LYS A 143 6.40 -2.90 -4.41
CA LYS A 143 7.25 -2.91 -5.60
C LYS A 143 6.47 -2.70 -6.89
N TYR A 144 5.33 -3.36 -7.05
CA TYR A 144 4.57 -3.37 -8.29
C TYR A 144 3.63 -2.17 -8.44
N PHE A 145 2.85 -1.86 -7.40
CA PHE A 145 1.85 -0.79 -7.48
C PHE A 145 2.40 0.60 -7.15
N GLU A 146 3.40 0.68 -6.24
CA GLU A 146 3.99 1.96 -5.80
C GLU A 146 5.37 2.21 -6.43
N ASP A 147 5.86 1.30 -7.28
CA ASP A 147 7.16 1.35 -7.98
C ASP A 147 8.36 1.70 -7.07
N LEU A 148 8.31 1.26 -5.81
CA LEU A 148 9.38 1.54 -4.87
C LEU A 148 10.61 0.69 -5.13
N THR A 149 11.78 1.26 -4.89
CA THR A 149 13.05 0.51 -4.88
C THR A 149 13.11 -0.42 -3.66
N TYR A 150 13.89 -1.50 -3.73
CA TYR A 150 14.08 -2.39 -2.57
C TYR A 150 14.68 -1.68 -1.35
N LYS A 151 15.45 -0.60 -1.55
CA LYS A 151 15.96 0.25 -0.45
C LYS A 151 14.82 1.01 0.24
N GLU A 152 13.88 1.57 -0.52
CA GLU A 152 12.71 2.25 0.02
C GLU A 152 11.77 1.25 0.72
N ILE A 153 11.53 0.07 0.14
CA ILE A 153 10.75 -0.99 0.77
C ILE A 153 11.41 -1.44 2.09
N GLN A 154 12.73 -1.54 2.14
CA GLN A 154 13.46 -1.83 3.36
C GLN A 154 13.25 -0.76 4.45
N LEU A 155 13.22 0.52 4.07
CA LEU A 155 12.90 1.60 5.02
C LEU A 155 11.48 1.52 5.59
N ILE A 156 10.54 0.99 4.81
CA ILE A 156 9.13 0.85 5.20
C ILE A 156 8.92 -0.38 6.09
N THR A 157 9.35 -1.55 5.62
CA THR A 157 9.00 -2.85 6.21
C THR A 157 10.08 -3.46 7.10
N GLY A 158 11.31 -2.99 6.97
CA GLY A 158 12.50 -3.63 7.54
C GLY A 158 13.00 -4.81 6.71
N GLY A 159 13.82 -5.66 7.32
CA GLY A 159 14.37 -6.84 6.67
C GLY A 159 15.59 -6.56 5.79
N SER A 160 16.06 -7.58 5.07
CA SER A 160 17.20 -7.46 4.16
C SER A 160 16.77 -7.28 2.72
N ILE A 161 17.56 -6.58 1.91
CA ILE A 161 17.30 -6.41 0.48
C ILE A 161 17.24 -7.77 -0.24
N GLY A 162 18.09 -8.73 0.15
CA GLY A 162 18.03 -10.09 -0.40
C GLY A 162 16.72 -10.80 -0.10
N GLY A 163 16.22 -10.70 1.14
CA GLY A 163 14.92 -11.24 1.52
C GLY A 163 13.75 -10.59 0.78
N LEU A 164 13.80 -9.27 0.56
CA LEU A 164 12.79 -8.56 -0.22
C LEU A 164 12.79 -8.99 -1.70
N LYS A 165 13.97 -9.15 -2.31
CA LYS A 165 14.08 -9.68 -3.68
C LYS A 165 13.51 -11.09 -3.80
N ALA A 166 13.83 -11.97 -2.84
CA ALA A 166 13.27 -13.32 -2.80
C ALA A 166 11.75 -13.31 -2.63
N ASN A 167 11.21 -12.50 -1.70
CA ASN A 167 9.77 -12.36 -1.50
C ASN A 167 9.06 -11.88 -2.78
N TYR A 168 9.62 -10.91 -3.48
CA TYR A 168 9.05 -10.42 -4.74
C TYR A 168 9.06 -11.50 -5.82
N HIS A 169 10.19 -12.19 -5.99
CA HIS A 169 10.32 -13.30 -6.96
C HIS A 169 9.28 -14.40 -6.70
N TYR A 170 9.16 -14.88 -5.46
CA TYR A 170 8.17 -15.89 -5.10
C TYR A 170 6.73 -15.38 -5.26
N ALA A 171 6.48 -14.10 -5.00
CA ALA A 171 5.17 -13.50 -5.23
C ALA A 171 4.79 -13.54 -6.72
N VAL A 172 5.68 -13.09 -7.61
CA VAL A 172 5.48 -13.10 -9.06
C VAL A 172 5.22 -14.52 -9.55
N THR A 173 6.09 -15.48 -9.22
CA THR A 173 5.94 -16.88 -9.63
C THR A 173 4.60 -17.49 -9.18
N LYS A 174 4.16 -17.15 -7.96
CA LYS A 174 2.88 -17.66 -7.43
C LYS A 174 1.69 -17.01 -8.13
N ILE A 175 1.74 -15.70 -8.40
CA ILE A 175 0.70 -14.99 -9.16
C ILE A 175 0.59 -15.56 -10.57
N GLU A 176 1.71 -15.71 -11.30
CA GLU A 176 1.74 -16.31 -12.63
C GLU A 176 1.09 -17.70 -12.63
N LYS A 177 1.43 -18.55 -11.63
CA LYS A 177 0.84 -19.88 -11.48
C LYS A 177 -0.66 -19.86 -11.20
N ILE A 178 -1.16 -18.86 -10.48
CA ILE A 178 -2.60 -18.69 -10.21
C ILE A 178 -3.30 -18.27 -11.50
N LEU A 179 -2.77 -17.24 -12.18
CA LEU A 179 -3.36 -16.69 -13.40
C LEU A 179 -3.27 -17.62 -14.61
N SER A 180 -2.30 -18.55 -14.64
CA SER A 180 -2.17 -19.53 -15.73
C SER A 180 -3.01 -20.80 -15.56
N ARG A 181 -3.70 -20.97 -14.40
CA ARG A 181 -4.57 -22.12 -14.14
C ARG A 181 -6.04 -21.86 -14.51
N ASP A 182 -6.36 -20.60 -14.75
CA ASP A 182 -7.68 -20.11 -15.17
C ASP A 182 -7.69 -19.80 -16.68
#